data_0bc85b87f99ed20ea9c6f36d2ccd26d3
#
_entry.id   0bc85b87f99ed20ea9c6f36d2ccd26d3
#
_cell.length_a   1.000
_cell.length_b   1.000
_cell.length_c   1.000
_cell.angle_alpha   90.00
_cell.angle_beta   90.00
_cell.angle_gamma   90.00
#
_symmetry.space_group_name_H-M   'P 1'
#
loop_
_entity.id
_entity.type
_entity.pdbx_description
1 polymer ?
#
loop_
_entity_poly.entity_id
_entity_poly.type
_entity_poly.pdbx_seq_one_letter_code
_entity_poly.pdbx_strand_id
1 'polypeptide(L)'
;MSEITIPAHAYPAIQKLAHLSSEEFDSFLNALARAKPAATPSLFEQHVAEHAPQINSSTIRMIVSELFSMNYAFDDLDSSASEMAQSIAEAAFEEQSEEFPINEADRDILKDRLTKLFVLKASLGLTSKAVGLLTDAQHLFYTARILTDVRPIFNEEGDAVEATVILHNLVLHYGENGDHKDFVVTLDTNDIEALREVLDRADRKADALKPLLKRSEVAYLDMKE
;
A
#
# COMPACT_ATOMS: atom_id res chain seq x y z
N MET A 1 13.55 25.67 -0.22
CA MET A 1 13.16 24.31 0.19
C MET A 1 11.68 24.40 0.49
N SER A 2 10.86 23.51 -0.05
CA SER A 2 9.44 23.41 0.34
C SER A 2 9.39 22.98 1.80
N GLU A 3 8.63 23.68 2.61
CA GLU A 3 8.39 23.38 4.01
C GLU A 3 7.69 22.03 4.08
N ILE A 4 8.32 21.04 4.73
CA ILE A 4 7.74 19.70 4.91
C ILE A 4 6.82 19.79 6.11
N THR A 5 5.56 19.45 5.92
CA THR A 5 4.57 19.33 7.01
C THR A 5 4.34 17.86 7.30
N ILE A 6 4.42 17.49 8.58
CA ILE A 6 4.18 16.11 9.02
C ILE A 6 2.68 15.91 9.28
N PRO A 7 2.02 14.95 8.59
CA PRO A 7 0.62 14.66 8.86
C PRO A 7 0.43 14.18 10.31
N ALA A 8 -0.65 14.59 10.96
CA ALA A 8 -0.92 14.24 12.37
C ALA A 8 -0.89 12.73 12.65
N HIS A 9 -1.29 11.89 11.70
CA HIS A 9 -1.25 10.42 11.84
C HIS A 9 0.16 9.84 11.85
N ALA A 10 1.18 10.56 11.36
CA ALA A 10 2.58 10.09 11.31
C ALA A 10 3.33 10.31 12.64
N TYR A 11 2.89 11.25 13.48
CA TYR A 11 3.57 11.56 14.73
C TYR A 11 3.79 10.37 15.67
N PRO A 12 2.83 9.46 15.91
CA PRO A 12 3.05 8.30 16.78
C PRO A 12 4.20 7.41 16.29
N ALA A 13 4.33 7.23 14.97
CA ALA A 13 5.40 6.42 14.38
C ALA A 13 6.77 7.10 14.51
N ILE A 14 6.82 8.41 14.24
CA ILE A 14 8.03 9.22 14.34
C ILE A 14 8.54 9.25 15.78
N GLN A 15 7.66 9.52 16.74
CA GLN A 15 7.98 9.52 18.17
C GLN A 15 8.45 8.13 18.62
N LYS A 16 7.74 7.08 18.22
CA LYS A 16 8.15 5.72 18.54
C LYS A 16 9.52 5.40 17.97
N LEU A 17 9.80 5.82 16.74
CA LEU A 17 11.11 5.64 16.10
C LEU A 17 12.22 6.41 16.87
N ALA A 18 11.95 7.62 17.34
CA ALA A 18 12.89 8.41 18.15
C ALA A 18 13.16 7.76 19.52
N HIS A 19 12.18 7.08 20.12
CA HIS A 19 12.25 6.55 21.48
C HIS A 19 12.57 5.05 21.58
N LEU A 20 12.77 4.33 20.46
CA LEU A 20 13.32 2.97 20.55
C LEU A 20 14.68 3.00 21.28
N SER A 21 14.98 2.01 22.10
CA SER A 21 16.34 1.85 22.59
C SER A 21 17.31 1.59 21.43
N SER A 22 18.61 1.81 21.64
CA SER A 22 19.60 1.52 20.59
C SER A 22 19.58 0.06 20.16
N GLU A 23 19.38 -0.86 21.09
CA GLU A 23 19.29 -2.30 20.83
C GLU A 23 18.03 -2.65 20.00
N GLU A 24 16.87 -2.08 20.36
CA GLU A 24 15.63 -2.26 19.60
C GLU A 24 15.76 -1.69 18.18
N PHE A 25 16.35 -0.49 18.05
CA PHE A 25 16.55 0.12 16.75
C PHE A 25 17.51 -0.70 15.87
N ASP A 26 18.64 -1.15 16.41
CA ASP A 26 19.60 -1.97 15.65
C ASP A 26 18.97 -3.30 15.22
N SER A 27 18.15 -3.90 16.09
CA SER A 27 17.39 -5.09 15.74
C SER A 27 16.36 -4.82 14.64
N PHE A 28 15.63 -3.72 14.71
CA PHE A 28 14.65 -3.30 13.69
C PHE A 28 15.35 -3.01 12.35
N LEU A 29 16.45 -2.27 12.36
CA LEU A 29 17.25 -1.98 11.17
C LEU A 29 17.76 -3.26 10.49
N ASN A 30 18.28 -4.21 11.28
CA ASN A 30 18.73 -5.50 10.78
C ASN A 30 17.56 -6.32 10.21
N ALA A 31 16.40 -6.30 10.85
CA ALA A 31 15.20 -6.97 10.35
C ALA A 31 14.75 -6.40 9.01
N LEU A 32 14.69 -5.08 8.87
CA LEU A 32 14.38 -4.42 7.61
C LEU A 32 15.40 -4.75 6.51
N ALA A 33 16.69 -4.78 6.84
CA ALA A 33 17.73 -5.10 5.86
C ALA A 33 17.65 -6.55 5.35
N ARG A 34 17.15 -7.49 6.18
CA ARG A 34 16.98 -8.92 5.86
C ARG A 34 15.62 -9.25 5.26
N ALA A 35 14.62 -8.40 5.48
CA ALA A 35 13.29 -8.60 4.96
C ALA A 35 13.31 -8.70 3.43
N LYS A 36 12.63 -9.70 2.90
CA LYS A 36 12.45 -9.81 1.44
C LYS A 36 11.55 -8.67 0.97
N PRO A 37 11.88 -8.03 -0.17
CA PRO A 37 10.97 -7.07 -0.77
C PRO A 37 9.61 -7.72 -1.04
N ALA A 38 8.55 -6.93 -0.95
CA ALA A 38 7.19 -7.39 -1.17
C ALA A 38 6.40 -6.41 -2.05
N ALA A 39 5.33 -6.88 -2.68
CA ALA A 39 4.45 -6.03 -3.46
C ALA A 39 3.41 -5.29 -2.58
N THR A 40 3.19 -5.73 -1.34
CA THR A 40 2.24 -5.11 -0.42
C THR A 40 2.90 -4.75 0.92
N PRO A 41 2.44 -3.66 1.60
CA PRO A 41 2.93 -3.30 2.93
C PRO A 41 2.77 -4.44 3.94
N SER A 42 1.61 -5.09 3.97
CA SER A 42 1.29 -6.16 4.92
C SER A 42 2.25 -7.35 4.82
N LEU A 43 2.60 -7.78 3.60
CA LEU A 43 3.53 -8.88 3.38
C LEU A 43 4.96 -8.47 3.79
N PHE A 44 5.36 -7.23 3.53
CA PHE A 44 6.66 -6.73 3.98
C PHE A 44 6.75 -6.65 5.50
N GLU A 45 5.69 -6.18 6.17
CA GLU A 45 5.59 -6.14 7.63
C GLU A 45 5.76 -7.53 8.25
N GLN A 46 5.19 -8.57 7.64
CA GLN A 46 5.35 -9.96 8.05
C GLN A 46 6.83 -10.40 7.93
N HIS A 47 7.47 -10.12 6.78
CA HIS A 47 8.88 -10.43 6.60
C HIS A 47 9.78 -9.73 7.62
N VAL A 48 9.46 -8.49 7.99
CA VAL A 48 10.19 -7.76 9.04
C VAL A 48 9.97 -8.42 10.41
N ALA A 49 8.72 -8.77 10.73
CA ALA A 49 8.37 -9.40 12.01
C ALA A 49 9.06 -10.77 12.22
N GLU A 50 9.27 -11.54 11.16
CA GLU A 50 10.03 -12.80 11.23
C GLU A 50 11.47 -12.61 11.74
N HIS A 51 12.06 -11.45 11.46
CA HIS A 51 13.46 -11.13 11.83
C HIS A 51 13.59 -10.27 13.08
N ALA A 52 12.48 -9.76 13.63
CA ALA A 52 12.45 -8.96 14.86
C ALA A 52 11.33 -9.41 15.82
N PRO A 53 11.34 -10.68 16.30
CA PRO A 53 10.24 -11.23 17.10
C PRO A 53 10.10 -10.55 18.48
N GLN A 54 11.12 -9.82 18.94
CA GLN A 54 11.10 -9.05 20.19
C GLN A 54 10.38 -7.70 20.06
N ILE A 55 10.12 -7.22 18.83
CA ILE A 55 9.41 -5.96 18.59
C ILE A 55 7.93 -6.29 18.36
N ASN A 56 7.05 -5.53 19.02
CA ASN A 56 5.62 -5.72 18.84
C ASN A 56 5.19 -5.49 17.39
N SER A 57 4.39 -6.38 16.82
CA SER A 57 3.92 -6.30 15.43
C SER A 57 3.17 -5.01 15.12
N SER A 58 2.44 -4.43 16.09
CA SER A 58 1.78 -3.14 15.90
C SER A 58 2.79 -1.99 15.77
N THR A 59 3.91 -2.06 16.48
CA THR A 59 5.02 -1.10 16.35
C THR A 59 5.69 -1.22 14.99
N ILE A 60 5.98 -2.44 14.54
CA ILE A 60 6.54 -2.70 13.20
C ILE A 60 5.63 -2.11 12.14
N ARG A 61 4.35 -2.46 12.16
CA ARG A 61 3.34 -1.95 11.21
C ARG A 61 3.31 -0.44 11.17
N MET A 62 3.20 0.20 12.33
CA MET A 62 3.12 1.65 12.46
C MET A 62 4.34 2.34 11.83
N ILE A 63 5.56 1.90 12.17
CA ILE A 63 6.79 2.51 11.67
C ILE A 63 6.97 2.21 10.18
N VAL A 64 6.75 0.98 9.72
CA VAL A 64 6.93 0.57 8.33
C VAL A 64 5.95 1.31 7.42
N SER A 65 4.69 1.45 7.81
CA SER A 65 3.69 2.20 7.05
C SER A 65 4.13 3.65 6.80
N GLU A 66 4.63 4.34 7.83
CA GLU A 66 5.12 5.71 7.69
C GLU A 66 6.41 5.80 6.88
N LEU A 67 7.31 4.81 7.00
CA LEU A 67 8.50 4.77 6.16
C LEU A 67 8.17 4.63 4.67
N PHE A 68 7.10 3.90 4.31
CA PHE A 68 6.63 3.85 2.92
C PHE A 68 6.11 5.20 2.46
N SER A 69 5.27 5.86 3.25
CA SER A 69 4.73 7.19 2.94
C SER A 69 5.86 8.21 2.75
N MET A 70 6.86 8.19 3.64
CA MET A 70 8.03 9.05 3.53
C MET A 70 8.87 8.74 2.29
N ASN A 71 9.18 7.46 2.00
CA ASN A 71 9.95 7.09 0.81
C ASN A 71 9.22 7.47 -0.48
N TYR A 72 7.90 7.29 -0.53
CA TYR A 72 7.09 7.65 -1.70
C TYR A 72 7.11 9.17 -1.94
N ALA A 73 6.89 9.97 -0.89
CA ALA A 73 6.88 11.42 -0.99
C ALA A 73 8.22 12.01 -1.48
N PHE A 74 9.32 11.29 -1.30
CA PHE A 74 10.66 11.74 -1.63
C PHE A 74 11.30 11.04 -2.83
N ASP A 75 10.68 10.01 -3.42
CA ASP A 75 11.27 9.27 -4.56
C ASP A 75 11.43 10.18 -5.80
N ASP A 76 10.60 11.22 -5.93
CA ASP A 76 10.66 12.21 -7.00
C ASP A 76 11.61 13.41 -6.70
N LEU A 77 12.15 13.49 -5.48
CA LEU A 77 13.06 14.55 -5.10
C LEU A 77 14.52 14.10 -5.27
N ASP A 78 15.31 14.92 -5.94
CA ASP A 78 16.77 14.72 -6.12
C ASP A 78 17.53 15.00 -4.80
N SER A 79 17.04 14.45 -3.69
CA SER A 79 17.55 14.65 -2.34
C SER A 79 18.26 13.41 -1.83
N SER A 80 19.35 13.59 -1.10
CA SER A 80 20.04 12.49 -0.42
C SER A 80 19.25 11.98 0.79
N ALA A 81 19.47 10.71 1.18
CA ALA A 81 18.88 10.14 2.40
C ALA A 81 19.13 10.99 3.66
N SER A 82 20.30 11.64 3.73
CA SER A 82 20.65 12.51 4.86
C SER A 82 19.87 13.82 4.87
N GLU A 83 19.65 14.43 3.68
CA GLU A 83 18.87 15.66 3.55
C GLU A 83 17.40 15.41 3.87
N MET A 84 16.86 14.30 3.38
CA MET A 84 15.50 13.86 3.71
C MET A 84 15.32 13.65 5.23
N ALA A 85 16.24 12.88 5.84
CA ALA A 85 16.20 12.61 7.27
C ALA A 85 16.31 13.89 8.10
N GLN A 86 17.14 14.83 7.68
CA GLN A 86 17.28 16.15 8.31
C GLN A 86 15.95 16.92 8.26
N SER A 87 15.37 17.05 7.07
CA SER A 87 14.13 17.82 6.88
C SER A 87 12.95 17.23 7.69
N ILE A 88 12.81 15.91 7.74
CA ILE A 88 11.77 15.26 8.56
C ILE A 88 12.03 15.48 10.05
N ALA A 89 13.27 15.34 10.52
CA ALA A 89 13.61 15.51 11.93
C ALA A 89 13.43 16.97 12.38
N GLU A 90 13.74 17.93 11.54
CA GLU A 90 13.49 19.35 11.79
C GLU A 90 11.99 19.66 11.84
N ALA A 91 11.20 19.20 10.86
CA ALA A 91 9.77 19.37 10.85
C ALA A 91 9.10 18.75 12.10
N ALA A 92 9.51 17.53 12.50
CA ALA A 92 9.00 16.89 13.70
C ALA A 92 9.31 17.66 14.99
N PHE A 93 10.47 18.33 15.04
CA PHE A 93 10.87 19.16 16.17
C PHE A 93 10.11 20.51 16.18
N GLU A 94 9.91 21.12 15.02
CA GLU A 94 9.20 22.41 14.91
C GLU A 94 7.69 22.26 15.17
N GLU A 95 7.09 21.17 14.73
CA GLU A 95 5.65 20.89 14.86
C GLU A 95 5.31 20.08 16.13
N GLN A 96 6.24 19.91 17.09
CA GLN A 96 6.00 19.20 18.34
C GLN A 96 4.82 19.76 19.12
N SER A 97 4.14 18.92 19.88
CA SER A 97 3.02 19.27 20.73
C SER A 97 3.10 18.62 22.11
N GLU A 98 2.21 18.99 23.05
CA GLU A 98 2.13 18.31 24.35
C GLU A 98 1.81 16.81 24.20
N GLU A 99 1.09 16.43 23.16
CA GLU A 99 0.72 15.03 22.86
C GLU A 99 1.89 14.26 22.23
N PHE A 100 2.73 14.93 21.44
CA PHE A 100 3.87 14.36 20.74
C PHE A 100 5.15 15.18 20.95
N PRO A 101 5.74 15.15 22.15
CA PRO A 101 6.95 15.91 22.45
C PRO A 101 8.16 15.28 21.73
N ILE A 102 8.94 16.14 21.06
CA ILE A 102 10.23 15.82 20.44
C ILE A 102 11.24 16.86 20.92
N ASN A 103 12.22 16.49 21.71
CA ASN A 103 13.27 17.40 22.15
C ASN A 103 14.48 17.41 21.19
N GLU A 104 15.47 18.27 21.43
CA GLU A 104 16.65 18.37 20.55
C GLU A 104 17.43 17.06 20.44
N ALA A 105 17.55 16.29 21.53
CA ALA A 105 18.23 15.00 21.51
C ALA A 105 17.44 13.98 20.68
N ASP A 106 16.10 13.97 20.78
CA ASP A 106 15.22 13.12 19.98
C ASP A 106 15.32 13.46 18.50
N ARG A 107 15.38 14.76 18.16
CA ARG A 107 15.59 15.22 16.77
C ARG A 107 16.88 14.65 16.17
N ASP A 108 17.99 14.75 16.89
CA ASP A 108 19.28 14.28 16.41
C ASP A 108 19.32 12.76 16.28
N ILE A 109 18.72 12.04 17.23
CA ILE A 109 18.53 10.58 17.16
C ILE A 109 17.65 10.21 15.96
N LEU A 110 16.54 10.91 15.76
CA LEU A 110 15.61 10.65 14.65
C LEU A 110 16.28 10.84 13.30
N LYS A 111 17.05 11.93 13.12
CA LYS A 111 17.84 12.17 11.91
C LYS A 111 18.81 11.01 11.62
N ASP A 112 19.59 10.56 12.61
CA ASP A 112 20.54 9.45 12.44
C ASP A 112 19.82 8.16 12.03
N ARG A 113 18.71 7.85 12.70
CA ARG A 113 17.88 6.66 12.44
C ARG A 113 17.25 6.68 11.05
N LEU A 114 16.61 7.77 10.67
CA LEU A 114 16.02 7.92 9.35
C LEU A 114 17.07 7.83 8.24
N THR A 115 18.24 8.45 8.44
CA THR A 115 19.35 8.33 7.48
C THR A 115 19.74 6.86 7.25
N LYS A 116 19.84 6.06 8.31
CA LYS A 116 20.16 4.63 8.22
C LYS A 116 19.05 3.83 7.54
N LEU A 117 17.79 4.19 7.75
CA LEU A 117 16.63 3.52 7.15
C LEU A 117 16.50 3.82 5.67
N PHE A 118 16.67 5.09 5.25
CA PHE A 118 16.51 5.48 3.85
C PHE A 118 17.62 4.99 2.90
N VAL A 119 18.72 4.47 3.43
CA VAL A 119 19.74 3.80 2.62
C VAL A 119 19.41 2.33 2.31
N LEU A 120 18.35 1.75 2.89
CA LEU A 120 17.91 0.37 2.64
C LEU A 120 17.21 0.22 1.29
N LYS A 121 17.93 0.44 0.19
CA LYS A 121 17.37 0.43 -1.18
C LYS A 121 16.84 -0.93 -1.64
N ALA A 122 17.50 -2.03 -1.23
CA ALA A 122 17.21 -3.37 -1.72
C ALA A 122 15.97 -4.02 -1.07
N SER A 123 15.57 -3.58 0.11
CA SER A 123 14.40 -4.11 0.83
C SER A 123 13.30 -3.06 0.93
N LEU A 124 13.42 -2.11 1.84
CA LEU A 124 12.44 -1.03 2.07
C LEU A 124 12.22 -0.19 0.80
N GLY A 125 13.29 0.28 0.14
CA GLY A 125 13.16 1.14 -1.05
C GLY A 125 12.51 0.41 -2.23
N LEU A 126 12.87 -0.86 -2.50
CA LEU A 126 12.24 -1.63 -3.58
C LEU A 126 10.76 -1.92 -3.28
N THR A 127 10.42 -2.23 -2.03
CA THR A 127 9.02 -2.43 -1.61
C THR A 127 8.23 -1.12 -1.73
N SER A 128 8.78 0.01 -1.27
CA SER A 128 8.14 1.32 -1.40
C SER A 128 7.79 1.65 -2.85
N LYS A 129 8.73 1.43 -3.78
CA LYS A 129 8.47 1.60 -5.22
C LYS A 129 7.40 0.67 -5.76
N ALA A 130 7.41 -0.60 -5.35
CA ALA A 130 6.39 -1.56 -5.77
C ALA A 130 4.99 -1.15 -5.27
N VAL A 131 4.88 -0.72 -4.02
CA VAL A 131 3.63 -0.19 -3.45
C VAL A 131 3.19 1.07 -4.20
N GLY A 132 4.11 2.02 -4.44
CA GLY A 132 3.82 3.23 -5.22
C GLY A 132 3.24 2.91 -6.59
N LEU A 133 3.86 2.00 -7.37
CA LEU A 133 3.35 1.58 -8.68
C LEU A 133 1.93 0.98 -8.62
N LEU A 134 1.57 0.33 -7.51
CA LEU A 134 0.24 -0.24 -7.34
C LEU A 134 -0.80 0.83 -6.95
N THR A 135 -0.37 1.89 -6.25
CA THR A 135 -1.27 2.95 -5.75
C THR A 135 -1.36 4.16 -6.68
N ASP A 136 -0.47 4.28 -7.66
CA ASP A 136 -0.42 5.39 -8.62
C ASP A 136 -1.46 5.29 -9.76
N ALA A 137 -2.32 4.27 -9.71
CA ALA A 137 -3.41 4.13 -10.66
C ALA A 137 -4.55 5.09 -10.34
N GLN A 138 -5.10 5.75 -11.37
CA GLN A 138 -6.23 6.68 -11.21
C GLN A 138 -7.42 6.05 -10.49
N HIS A 139 -7.67 4.76 -10.74
CA HIS A 139 -8.77 4.00 -10.13
C HIS A 139 -8.21 2.75 -9.46
N LEU A 140 -8.36 2.65 -8.14
CA LEU A 140 -7.93 1.51 -7.34
C LEU A 140 -9.11 0.60 -7.04
N PHE A 141 -9.06 -0.64 -7.50
CA PHE A 141 -10.09 -1.63 -7.20
C PHE A 141 -10.07 -2.01 -5.71
N TYR A 142 -11.23 -1.93 -5.04
CA TYR A 142 -11.39 -2.37 -3.66
C TYR A 142 -12.14 -3.70 -3.57
N THR A 143 -13.35 -3.75 -4.15
CA THR A 143 -14.16 -4.95 -4.15
C THR A 143 -15.18 -4.93 -5.28
N ALA A 144 -15.75 -6.10 -5.58
CA ALA A 144 -16.84 -6.22 -6.52
C ALA A 144 -17.93 -7.13 -5.97
N ARG A 145 -19.16 -6.88 -6.40
CA ARG A 145 -20.30 -7.78 -6.14
C ARG A 145 -21.21 -7.82 -7.35
N ILE A 146 -21.96 -8.93 -7.50
CA ILE A 146 -22.98 -9.07 -8.51
C ILE A 146 -24.33 -9.17 -7.80
N LEU A 147 -25.26 -8.30 -8.20
CA LEU A 147 -26.67 -8.37 -7.82
C LEU A 147 -27.44 -8.96 -8.99
N THR A 148 -28.18 -10.03 -8.74
CA THR A 148 -28.97 -10.71 -9.76
C THR A 148 -30.44 -10.36 -9.57
N ASP A 149 -31.03 -9.77 -10.59
CA ASP A 149 -32.42 -9.30 -10.61
C ASP A 149 -33.24 -10.07 -11.64
N VAL A 150 -34.51 -10.29 -11.31
CA VAL A 150 -35.52 -10.76 -12.26
C VAL A 150 -36.39 -9.56 -12.69
N ARG A 151 -36.42 -9.27 -14.00
CA ARG A 151 -37.18 -8.17 -14.53
C ARG A 151 -38.43 -8.71 -15.28
N PRO A 152 -39.64 -8.45 -14.78
CA PRO A 152 -40.84 -8.84 -15.48
C PRO A 152 -41.09 -7.98 -16.72
N ILE A 153 -41.60 -8.62 -17.74
CA ILE A 153 -42.12 -7.97 -18.97
C ILE A 153 -43.65 -8.12 -18.90
N PHE A 154 -44.33 -6.99 -18.83
CA PHE A 154 -45.77 -6.92 -18.76
C PHE A 154 -46.39 -6.86 -20.17
N ASN A 155 -47.65 -7.27 -20.27
CA ASN A 155 -48.47 -7.05 -21.44
C ASN A 155 -48.72 -5.55 -21.69
N GLU A 156 -49.37 -5.21 -22.80
CA GLU A 156 -49.64 -3.81 -23.17
C GLU A 156 -50.52 -3.08 -22.13
N GLU A 157 -51.43 -3.82 -21.49
CA GLU A 157 -52.34 -3.29 -20.45
C GLU A 157 -51.66 -3.10 -19.10
N GLY A 158 -50.50 -3.76 -18.86
CA GLY A 158 -49.70 -3.66 -17.62
C GLY A 158 -50.28 -4.46 -16.45
N ASP A 159 -51.24 -5.34 -16.69
CA ASP A 159 -51.97 -6.10 -15.67
C ASP A 159 -51.52 -7.58 -15.55
N ALA A 160 -50.69 -8.09 -16.49
CA ALA A 160 -50.17 -9.44 -16.48
C ALA A 160 -48.68 -9.48 -16.87
N VAL A 161 -47.93 -10.37 -16.25
CA VAL A 161 -46.51 -10.66 -16.62
C VAL A 161 -46.51 -11.68 -17.75
N GLU A 162 -46.04 -11.32 -18.94
CA GLU A 162 -45.91 -12.20 -20.09
C GLU A 162 -44.57 -12.96 -20.15
N ALA A 163 -43.52 -12.33 -19.69
CA ALA A 163 -42.17 -12.92 -19.68
C ALA A 163 -41.29 -12.34 -18.55
N THR A 164 -40.12 -12.91 -18.35
CA THR A 164 -39.13 -12.39 -17.43
C THR A 164 -37.74 -12.49 -18.04
N VAL A 165 -36.86 -11.56 -17.69
CA VAL A 165 -35.44 -11.64 -17.98
C VAL A 165 -34.64 -11.60 -16.69
N ILE A 166 -33.51 -12.31 -16.66
CA ILE A 166 -32.52 -12.25 -15.56
C ILE A 166 -31.41 -11.31 -16.00
N LEU A 167 -31.15 -10.32 -15.17
CA LEU A 167 -30.06 -9.37 -15.35
C LEU A 167 -29.12 -9.44 -14.15
N HIS A 168 -27.84 -9.19 -14.40
CA HIS A 168 -26.80 -9.13 -13.40
C HIS A 168 -26.20 -7.74 -13.37
N ASN A 169 -26.25 -7.08 -12.21
CA ASN A 169 -25.60 -5.79 -12.01
C ASN A 169 -24.26 -6.01 -11.33
N LEU A 170 -23.15 -5.89 -12.07
CA LEU A 170 -21.80 -5.87 -11.51
C LEU A 170 -21.57 -4.49 -10.91
N VAL A 171 -21.36 -4.45 -9.60
CA VAL A 171 -20.99 -3.24 -8.86
C VAL A 171 -19.52 -3.33 -8.54
N LEU A 172 -18.72 -2.39 -9.04
CA LEU A 172 -17.31 -2.22 -8.73
C LEU A 172 -17.17 -1.09 -7.72
N HIS A 173 -16.58 -1.39 -6.56
CA HIS A 173 -16.18 -0.38 -5.58
C HIS A 173 -14.72 -0.05 -5.81
N TYR A 174 -14.40 1.22 -6.01
CA TYR A 174 -13.05 1.67 -6.31
C TYR A 174 -12.72 3.01 -5.64
N GLY A 175 -11.42 3.29 -5.50
CA GLY A 175 -10.90 4.57 -5.04
C GLY A 175 -10.51 5.46 -6.22
N GLU A 176 -10.83 6.74 -6.14
CA GLU A 176 -10.39 7.77 -7.07
C GLU A 176 -10.05 9.04 -6.28
N ASN A 177 -8.80 9.49 -6.35
CA ASN A 177 -8.31 10.68 -5.63
C ASN A 177 -8.58 10.67 -4.10
N GLY A 178 -8.54 9.48 -3.48
CA GLY A 178 -8.83 9.29 -2.05
C GLY A 178 -10.31 9.12 -1.69
N ASP A 179 -11.23 9.31 -2.63
CA ASP A 179 -12.66 9.08 -2.45
C ASP A 179 -13.06 7.66 -2.83
N HIS A 180 -14.10 7.14 -2.14
CA HIS A 180 -14.75 5.88 -2.50
C HIS A 180 -15.86 6.12 -3.52
N LYS A 181 -15.82 5.39 -4.63
CA LYS A 181 -16.81 5.47 -5.72
C LYS A 181 -17.29 4.09 -6.14
N ASP A 182 -18.49 4.09 -6.74
CA ASP A 182 -19.13 2.91 -7.28
C ASP A 182 -19.33 3.07 -8.78
N PHE A 183 -19.08 1.99 -9.53
CA PHE A 183 -19.40 1.87 -10.94
C PHE A 183 -20.27 0.64 -11.14
N VAL A 184 -21.42 0.81 -11.81
CA VAL A 184 -22.40 -0.26 -12.01
C VAL A 184 -22.55 -0.55 -13.50
N VAL A 185 -22.43 -1.84 -13.86
CA VAL A 185 -22.66 -2.33 -15.23
C VAL A 185 -23.70 -3.43 -15.19
N THR A 186 -24.72 -3.32 -16.04
CA THR A 186 -25.70 -4.41 -16.22
C THR A 186 -25.18 -5.40 -17.25
N LEU A 187 -25.20 -6.66 -16.89
CA LEU A 187 -24.69 -7.80 -17.65
C LEU A 187 -25.82 -8.80 -17.90
N ASP A 188 -25.76 -9.47 -19.04
CA ASP A 188 -26.51 -10.69 -19.30
C ASP A 188 -25.67 -11.96 -19.04
N THR A 189 -26.20 -13.12 -19.36
CA THR A 189 -25.51 -14.40 -19.15
C THR A 189 -24.26 -14.54 -20.02
N ASN A 190 -24.30 -14.01 -21.26
CA ASN A 190 -23.15 -14.07 -22.19
C ASN A 190 -22.03 -13.14 -21.72
N ASP A 191 -22.38 -11.98 -21.17
CA ASP A 191 -21.42 -11.02 -20.61
C ASP A 191 -20.67 -11.63 -19.42
N ILE A 192 -21.36 -12.39 -18.56
CA ILE A 192 -20.73 -13.12 -17.46
C ILE A 192 -19.70 -14.14 -17.96
N GLU A 193 -20.05 -14.87 -19.02
CA GLU A 193 -19.13 -15.86 -19.63
C GLU A 193 -17.93 -15.18 -20.27
N ALA A 194 -18.13 -14.09 -21.00
CA ALA A 194 -17.06 -13.31 -21.60
C ALA A 194 -16.11 -12.71 -20.54
N LEU A 195 -16.62 -12.23 -19.43
CA LEU A 195 -15.79 -11.74 -18.32
C LEU A 195 -14.94 -12.84 -17.70
N ARG A 196 -15.46 -14.05 -17.49
CA ARG A 196 -14.68 -15.20 -17.02
C ARG A 196 -13.51 -15.51 -17.95
N GLU A 197 -13.77 -15.56 -19.26
CA GLU A 197 -12.73 -15.81 -20.25
C GLU A 197 -11.60 -14.77 -20.23
N VAL A 198 -11.95 -13.48 -20.04
CA VAL A 198 -10.97 -12.39 -19.95
C VAL A 198 -10.12 -12.53 -18.69
N LEU A 199 -10.72 -12.84 -17.54
CA LEU A 199 -10.00 -13.05 -16.27
C LEU A 199 -9.09 -14.27 -16.34
N ASP A 200 -9.57 -15.41 -16.85
CA ASP A 200 -8.76 -16.62 -17.06
C ASP A 200 -7.59 -16.35 -18.01
N ARG A 201 -7.79 -15.51 -19.02
CA ARG A 201 -6.72 -15.11 -19.93
C ARG A 201 -5.66 -14.25 -19.23
N ALA A 202 -6.07 -13.38 -18.32
CA ALA A 202 -5.15 -12.57 -17.51
C ALA A 202 -4.26 -13.47 -16.65
N ASP A 203 -4.83 -14.47 -15.97
CA ASP A 203 -4.09 -15.44 -15.17
C ASP A 203 -3.07 -16.22 -16.02
N ARG A 204 -3.49 -16.73 -17.18
CA ARG A 204 -2.57 -17.43 -18.11
C ARG A 204 -1.41 -16.54 -18.57
N LYS A 205 -1.65 -15.25 -18.81
CA LYS A 205 -0.58 -14.30 -19.17
C LYS A 205 0.41 -14.11 -18.03
N ALA A 206 -0.09 -13.94 -16.80
CA ALA A 206 0.75 -13.80 -15.61
C ALA A 206 1.64 -15.05 -15.44
N ASP A 207 1.08 -16.24 -15.56
CA ASP A 207 1.82 -17.51 -15.45
C ASP A 207 2.86 -17.69 -16.56
N ALA A 208 2.57 -17.21 -17.76
CA ALA A 208 3.54 -17.25 -18.87
C ALA A 208 4.73 -16.28 -18.66
N LEU A 209 4.52 -15.17 -17.95
CA LEU A 209 5.57 -14.18 -17.67
C LEU A 209 6.52 -14.63 -16.56
N LYS A 210 6.03 -15.32 -15.52
CA LYS A 210 6.84 -15.77 -14.36
C LYS A 210 8.13 -16.52 -14.77
N PRO A 211 8.12 -17.52 -15.68
CA PRO A 211 9.34 -18.20 -16.12
C PRO A 211 10.30 -17.29 -16.91
N LEU A 212 9.78 -16.28 -17.62
CA LEU A 212 10.61 -15.32 -18.35
C LEU A 212 11.39 -14.43 -17.37
N LEU A 213 10.71 -13.91 -16.35
CA LEU A 213 11.32 -13.09 -15.29
C LEU A 213 12.40 -13.89 -14.54
N LYS A 214 12.10 -15.15 -14.18
CA LYS A 214 13.06 -16.04 -13.53
C LYS A 214 14.34 -16.26 -14.35
N ARG A 215 14.22 -16.39 -15.68
CA ARG A 215 15.39 -16.54 -16.57
C ARG A 215 16.22 -15.27 -16.72
N SER A 216 15.59 -14.11 -16.55
CA SER A 216 16.24 -12.81 -16.63
C SER A 216 16.82 -12.35 -15.29
N GLU A 217 16.79 -13.21 -14.25
CA GLU A 217 17.23 -12.88 -12.88
C GLU A 217 16.51 -11.64 -12.29
N VAL A 218 15.33 -11.31 -12.83
CA VAL A 218 14.48 -10.23 -12.30
C VAL A 218 13.58 -10.79 -11.21
N ALA A 219 13.63 -10.21 -10.02
CA ALA A 219 12.75 -10.58 -8.91
C ALA A 219 11.30 -10.26 -9.26
N TYR A 220 10.42 -11.25 -9.18
CA TYR A 220 8.98 -11.07 -9.25
C TYR A 220 8.43 -10.95 -7.82
N LEU A 221 7.80 -9.82 -7.52
CA LEU A 221 7.14 -9.59 -6.24
C LEU A 221 5.68 -10.01 -6.37
N ASP A 222 5.33 -11.17 -5.82
CA ASP A 222 3.94 -11.65 -5.79
C ASP A 222 3.14 -10.88 -4.74
N MET A 223 1.86 -10.65 -5.00
CA MET A 223 0.91 -10.09 -4.04
C MET A 223 0.20 -11.18 -3.22
N LYS A 224 0.35 -12.44 -3.63
CA LYS A 224 -0.16 -13.63 -2.92
C LYS A 224 0.97 -14.26 -2.12
N GLU A 225 0.66 -14.65 -0.89
CA GLU A 225 1.49 -15.54 -0.06
C GLU A 225 1.61 -16.93 -0.68
#